data_3a77bc9b656783018dc69b31887e27eb
#
_entry.id   3a77bc9b656783018dc69b31887e27eb
#
_cell.length_a   1.000
_cell.length_b   1.000
_cell.length_c   1.000
_cell.angle_alpha   90.00
_cell.angle_beta   90.00
_cell.angle_gamma   90.00
#
_symmetry.space_group_name_H-M   'P 1'
#
loop_
_entity.id
_entity.type
_entity.pdbx_description
1 polymer ?
#
loop_
_entity_poly.entity_id
_entity_poly.type
_entity_poly.pdbx_seq_one_letter_code
_entity_poly.pdbx_strand_id
1 'polypeptide(L)'
;MRVLILGASYGTVFGTKCLMAGHDVTLVCRAPTAKLINEHGTHVQIRLEGHDQHRDFWSNDLAGRLDAMTPETVDAGSYDLAVLAMQEPQYANHSIATLLAMLAEAYVPCLSLMNMPPLPFLKRIPAIDMARVEAAYASPWVWQRFNPDLVSHCSPDPQAMRPPGQKANVLLVGLATNFKAAAFGAADANVLLSELSESIDTVRAIGQEVPVKLRRHRSIFAPFAKWSMLMAGNYRCVTTDAPISIHDAVYDAQDLAREVYDVTGEIVLRLGGTCDDLVPFEKYAKAALCLNKPPSVARAIDEGAPIVERVDRLIQGLGRQVGVTHGEIDRIVDLVDHRIARNSARAA
;
A
#
# COMPACT_ATOMS: atom_id res chain seq x y z
N MET A 1 20.04 -8.51 -6.13
CA MET A 1 18.67 -9.11 -6.25
C MET A 1 17.92 -8.39 -7.35
N ARG A 2 17.12 -9.10 -8.14
CA ARG A 2 16.25 -8.54 -9.18
C ARG A 2 14.83 -8.40 -8.65
N VAL A 3 14.32 -7.17 -8.54
CA VAL A 3 13.01 -6.85 -7.96
C VAL A 3 12.05 -6.37 -9.05
N LEU A 4 10.95 -7.08 -9.24
CA LEU A 4 9.85 -6.67 -10.10
C LEU A 4 8.85 -5.85 -9.29
N ILE A 5 8.43 -4.67 -9.76
CA ILE A 5 7.46 -3.83 -9.06
C ILE A 5 6.26 -3.53 -9.96
N LEU A 6 5.09 -4.02 -9.61
CA LEU A 6 3.85 -3.75 -10.31
C LEU A 6 3.28 -2.41 -9.82
N GLY A 7 3.38 -1.38 -10.67
CA GLY A 7 2.90 -0.03 -10.36
C GLY A 7 4.02 1.01 -10.22
N ALA A 8 4.16 1.88 -11.23
CA ALA A 8 5.21 2.92 -11.31
C ALA A 8 4.81 4.26 -10.68
N SER A 9 3.85 4.29 -9.79
CA SER A 9 3.54 5.45 -8.96
C SER A 9 4.14 5.24 -7.56
N TYR A 10 3.38 4.67 -6.66
CA TYR A 10 3.83 4.41 -5.29
C TYR A 10 5.03 3.45 -5.23
N GLY A 11 5.05 2.42 -6.11
CA GLY A 11 6.14 1.46 -6.21
C GLY A 11 7.50 2.08 -6.57
N THR A 12 7.50 3.26 -7.23
CA THR A 12 8.74 3.97 -7.54
C THR A 12 9.49 4.42 -6.29
N VAL A 13 8.79 4.80 -5.20
CA VAL A 13 9.45 5.17 -3.93
C VAL A 13 10.20 3.97 -3.34
N PHE A 14 9.56 2.80 -3.34
CA PHE A 14 10.18 1.56 -2.88
C PHE A 14 11.33 1.14 -3.80
N GLY A 15 11.11 1.20 -5.12
CA GLY A 15 12.12 0.91 -6.13
C GLY A 15 13.35 1.79 -6.02
N THR A 16 13.17 3.09 -5.75
CA THR A 16 14.30 4.00 -5.52
C THR A 16 15.16 3.56 -4.33
N LYS A 17 14.55 3.06 -3.25
CA LYS A 17 15.30 2.52 -2.10
C LYS A 17 16.05 1.24 -2.46
N CYS A 18 15.46 0.37 -3.29
CA CYS A 18 16.13 -0.83 -3.81
C CYS A 18 17.33 -0.45 -4.71
N LEU A 19 17.14 0.52 -5.62
CA LEU A 19 18.22 1.01 -6.50
C LEU A 19 19.37 1.63 -5.71
N MET A 20 19.07 2.43 -4.68
CA MET A 20 20.09 3.00 -3.78
C MET A 20 20.91 1.92 -3.08
N ALA A 21 20.27 0.78 -2.75
CA ALA A 21 20.90 -0.37 -2.13
C ALA A 21 21.64 -1.29 -3.11
N GLY A 22 21.69 -0.93 -4.42
CA GLY A 22 22.38 -1.70 -5.46
C GLY A 22 21.59 -2.89 -6.02
N HIS A 23 20.27 -2.94 -5.81
CA HIS A 23 19.42 -3.96 -6.41
C HIS A 23 18.88 -3.49 -7.77
N ASP A 24 18.71 -4.42 -8.72
CA ASP A 24 18.09 -4.14 -10.01
C ASP A 24 16.56 -4.12 -9.88
N VAL A 25 15.92 -3.13 -10.46
CA VAL A 25 14.48 -2.90 -10.38
C VAL A 25 13.87 -2.86 -11.77
N THR A 26 12.78 -3.60 -11.96
CA THR A 26 11.92 -3.47 -13.14
C THR A 26 10.55 -2.95 -12.70
N LEU A 27 10.15 -1.78 -13.20
CA LEU A 27 8.82 -1.22 -12.97
C LEU A 27 7.85 -1.67 -14.05
N VAL A 28 6.77 -2.34 -13.64
CA VAL A 28 5.67 -2.70 -14.55
C VAL A 28 4.65 -1.57 -14.60
N CYS A 29 4.44 -1.03 -15.79
CA CYS A 29 3.54 0.09 -16.00
C CYS A 29 3.01 0.14 -17.44
N ARG A 30 2.16 1.13 -17.75
CA ARG A 30 1.63 1.35 -19.09
C ARG A 30 2.73 1.78 -20.06
N ALA A 31 2.64 1.37 -21.31
CA ALA A 31 3.65 1.61 -22.36
C ALA A 31 4.18 3.06 -22.45
N PRO A 32 3.35 4.12 -22.38
CA PRO A 32 3.86 5.50 -22.40
C PRO A 32 4.73 5.82 -21.16
N THR A 33 4.38 5.27 -19.99
CA THR A 33 5.14 5.46 -18.75
C THR A 33 6.45 4.67 -18.80
N ALA A 34 6.42 3.43 -19.33
CA ALA A 34 7.61 2.61 -19.49
C ALA A 34 8.62 3.29 -20.42
N LYS A 35 8.14 3.80 -21.57
CA LYS A 35 8.98 4.58 -22.50
C LYS A 35 9.62 5.78 -21.81
N LEU A 36 8.83 6.58 -21.09
CA LEU A 36 9.32 7.76 -20.38
C LEU A 36 10.40 7.41 -19.34
N ILE A 37 10.20 6.32 -18.58
CA ILE A 37 11.15 5.88 -17.55
C ILE A 37 12.43 5.35 -18.19
N ASN A 38 12.34 4.56 -19.26
CA ASN A 38 13.52 4.03 -19.96
C ASN A 38 14.35 5.14 -20.63
N GLU A 39 13.72 6.22 -21.10
CA GLU A 39 14.41 7.36 -21.72
C GLU A 39 15.03 8.32 -20.70
N HIS A 40 14.37 8.52 -19.55
CA HIS A 40 14.73 9.61 -18.62
C HIS A 40 14.99 9.16 -17.18
N GLY A 41 14.78 7.89 -16.84
CA GLY A 41 14.79 7.41 -15.47
C GLY A 41 13.59 7.88 -14.65
N THR A 42 13.64 7.61 -13.35
CA THR A 42 12.71 8.16 -12.36
C THR A 42 13.37 9.24 -11.53
N HIS A 43 12.57 10.19 -11.06
CA HIS A 43 13.00 11.29 -10.20
C HIS A 43 12.18 11.28 -8.91
N VAL A 44 12.81 10.98 -7.78
CA VAL A 44 12.15 10.95 -6.46
C VAL A 44 12.78 11.99 -5.56
N GLN A 45 11.93 12.83 -4.96
CA GLN A 45 12.34 13.90 -4.07
C GLN A 45 12.06 13.49 -2.62
N ILE A 46 13.10 13.38 -1.80
CA ILE A 46 13.01 12.96 -0.40
C ILE A 46 13.68 14.01 0.48
N ARG A 47 13.03 14.45 1.56
CA ARG A 47 13.63 15.34 2.54
C ARG A 47 14.48 14.53 3.52
N LEU A 48 15.76 14.85 3.61
CA LEU A 48 16.65 14.26 4.62
C LEU A 48 16.40 14.89 5.99
N GLU A 49 16.76 14.18 7.05
CA GLU A 49 16.62 14.68 8.41
C GLU A 49 17.47 15.93 8.63
N GLY A 50 16.90 16.95 9.29
CA GLY A 50 17.59 18.24 9.52
C GLY A 50 17.69 19.16 8.30
N HIS A 51 17.10 18.80 7.15
CA HIS A 51 17.07 19.64 5.96
C HIS A 51 15.66 20.16 5.67
N ASP A 52 15.53 21.44 5.34
CA ASP A 52 14.26 22.06 4.97
C ASP A 52 13.84 21.73 3.54
N GLN A 53 14.81 21.49 2.66
CA GLN A 53 14.58 21.21 1.25
C GLN A 53 14.61 19.72 0.94
N HIS A 54 13.82 19.32 -0.05
CA HIS A 54 13.88 17.97 -0.62
C HIS A 54 15.16 17.82 -1.43
N ARG A 55 15.76 16.63 -1.34
CA ARG A 55 16.89 16.21 -2.17
C ARG A 55 16.36 15.38 -3.33
N ASP A 56 16.92 15.63 -4.50
CA ASP A 56 16.62 14.92 -5.73
C ASP A 56 17.41 13.60 -5.81
N PHE A 57 16.71 12.51 -6.16
CA PHE A 57 17.29 11.22 -6.44
C PHE A 57 16.83 10.76 -7.82
N TRP A 58 17.76 10.76 -8.75
CA TRP A 58 17.55 10.27 -10.11
C TRP A 58 17.99 8.83 -10.21
N SER A 59 17.15 7.95 -10.76
CA SER A 59 17.48 6.53 -10.86
C SER A 59 18.75 6.25 -11.65
N ASN A 60 19.08 7.10 -12.62
CA ASN A 60 20.28 6.97 -13.45
C ASN A 60 21.59 7.20 -12.67
N ASP A 61 21.51 7.83 -11.50
CA ASP A 61 22.65 8.14 -10.63
C ASP A 61 22.78 7.14 -9.46
N LEU A 62 21.88 6.12 -9.41
CA LEU A 62 21.86 5.16 -8.31
C LEU A 62 22.68 3.91 -8.65
N ALA A 63 23.00 3.12 -7.63
CA ALA A 63 23.89 1.96 -7.76
C ALA A 63 23.26 0.79 -8.52
N GLY A 64 21.94 0.58 -8.37
CA GLY A 64 21.20 -0.47 -9.07
C GLY A 64 20.71 -0.01 -10.44
N ARG A 65 20.34 -0.97 -11.29
CA ARG A 65 19.82 -0.69 -12.63
C ARG A 65 18.28 -0.61 -12.62
N LEU A 66 17.73 0.39 -13.30
CA LEU A 66 16.29 0.53 -13.53
C LEU A 66 15.92 0.17 -14.95
N ASP A 67 14.91 -0.70 -15.10
CA ASP A 67 14.17 -0.94 -16.34
C ASP A 67 12.68 -0.69 -16.11
N ALA A 68 11.92 -0.39 -17.17
CA ALA A 68 10.47 -0.31 -17.13
C ALA A 68 9.86 -1.11 -18.29
N MET A 69 8.85 -1.92 -17.98
CA MET A 69 8.23 -2.86 -18.92
C MET A 69 6.70 -2.77 -18.86
N THR A 70 6.05 -3.24 -19.92
CA THR A 70 4.60 -3.54 -19.87
C THR A 70 4.40 -4.97 -19.32
N PRO A 71 3.22 -5.28 -18.76
CA PRO A 71 2.97 -6.61 -18.18
C PRO A 71 3.24 -7.78 -19.15
N GLU A 72 2.99 -7.56 -20.43
CA GLU A 72 3.08 -8.58 -21.49
C GLU A 72 4.53 -8.97 -21.83
N THR A 73 5.51 -8.13 -21.47
CA THR A 73 6.92 -8.33 -21.82
C THR A 73 7.77 -8.86 -20.68
N VAL A 74 7.15 -9.09 -19.50
CA VAL A 74 7.84 -9.56 -18.30
C VAL A 74 8.04 -11.08 -18.35
N ASP A 75 9.28 -11.52 -18.15
CA ASP A 75 9.58 -12.91 -17.81
C ASP A 75 9.52 -13.09 -16.28
N ALA A 76 8.39 -13.60 -15.78
CA ALA A 76 8.09 -13.70 -14.35
C ALA A 76 9.14 -14.50 -13.57
N GLY A 77 9.66 -15.60 -14.13
CA GLY A 77 10.63 -16.46 -13.47
C GLY A 77 12.04 -15.88 -13.33
N SER A 78 12.28 -14.72 -13.93
CA SER A 78 13.60 -14.07 -13.87
C SER A 78 13.81 -13.17 -12.64
N TYR A 79 12.84 -13.05 -11.73
CA TYR A 79 12.90 -12.15 -10.58
C TYR A 79 12.96 -12.90 -9.25
N ASP A 80 13.71 -12.34 -8.29
CA ASP A 80 13.86 -12.90 -6.95
C ASP A 80 12.68 -12.52 -6.05
N LEU A 81 12.07 -11.34 -6.29
CA LEU A 81 10.95 -10.79 -5.52
C LEU A 81 10.04 -9.98 -6.44
N ALA A 82 8.74 -10.14 -6.30
CA ALA A 82 7.73 -9.25 -6.88
C ALA A 82 7.11 -8.36 -5.81
N VAL A 83 6.96 -7.06 -6.10
CA VAL A 83 6.32 -6.06 -5.23
C VAL A 83 5.03 -5.60 -5.87
N LEU A 84 3.91 -5.81 -5.18
CA LEU A 84 2.57 -5.50 -5.66
C LEU A 84 2.16 -4.11 -5.15
N ALA A 85 2.41 -3.05 -5.95
CA ALA A 85 2.28 -1.65 -5.54
C ALA A 85 1.15 -0.90 -6.29
N MET A 86 0.05 -1.60 -6.57
CA MET A 86 -1.16 -1.04 -7.17
C MET A 86 -2.34 -1.16 -6.20
N GLN A 87 -3.43 -0.45 -6.46
CA GLN A 87 -4.68 -0.64 -5.75
C GLN A 87 -5.35 -1.96 -6.16
N GLU A 88 -6.05 -2.62 -5.24
CA GLU A 88 -6.65 -3.95 -5.44
C GLU A 88 -7.47 -4.05 -6.74
N PRO A 89 -8.37 -3.12 -7.09
CA PRO A 89 -9.16 -3.25 -8.33
C PRO A 89 -8.34 -3.24 -9.61
N GLN A 90 -7.12 -2.71 -9.59
CA GLN A 90 -6.28 -2.63 -10.79
C GLN A 90 -5.70 -4.00 -11.21
N TYR A 91 -5.65 -4.95 -10.28
CA TYR A 91 -5.21 -6.33 -10.56
C TYR A 91 -6.19 -7.11 -11.43
N ALA A 92 -7.43 -6.64 -11.58
CA ALA A 92 -8.42 -7.19 -12.51
C ALA A 92 -8.09 -6.96 -13.98
N ASN A 93 -7.18 -6.03 -14.30
CA ASN A 93 -6.76 -5.82 -15.69
C ASN A 93 -6.17 -7.11 -16.26
N HIS A 94 -6.60 -7.48 -17.47
CA HIS A 94 -6.27 -8.79 -18.08
C HIS A 94 -4.77 -9.07 -18.13
N SER A 95 -3.97 -8.12 -18.62
CA SER A 95 -2.51 -8.28 -18.71
C SER A 95 -1.85 -8.43 -17.34
N ILE A 96 -2.33 -7.66 -16.35
CA ILE A 96 -1.84 -7.75 -14.97
C ILE A 96 -2.24 -9.07 -14.33
N ALA A 97 -3.47 -9.51 -14.50
CA ALA A 97 -3.95 -10.80 -13.98
C ALA A 97 -3.18 -11.98 -14.58
N THR A 98 -2.83 -11.89 -15.88
CA THR A 98 -1.97 -12.88 -16.54
C THR A 98 -0.58 -12.90 -15.92
N LEU A 99 0.03 -11.72 -15.72
CA LEU A 99 1.34 -11.63 -15.07
C LEU A 99 1.31 -12.17 -13.63
N LEU A 100 0.25 -11.88 -12.86
CA LEU A 100 0.06 -12.45 -11.51
C LEU A 100 0.00 -13.97 -11.55
N ALA A 101 -0.70 -14.56 -12.53
CA ALA A 101 -0.74 -16.02 -12.70
C ALA A 101 0.65 -16.59 -13.00
N MET A 102 1.43 -15.93 -13.87
CA MET A 102 2.79 -16.35 -14.18
C MET A 102 3.73 -16.25 -12.97
N LEU A 103 3.62 -15.19 -12.15
CA LEU A 103 4.37 -15.05 -10.88
C LEU A 103 4.03 -16.16 -9.89
N ALA A 104 2.74 -16.50 -9.76
CA ALA A 104 2.29 -17.59 -8.90
C ALA A 104 2.80 -18.95 -9.38
N GLU A 105 2.78 -19.23 -10.69
CA GLU A 105 3.28 -20.45 -11.31
C GLU A 105 4.81 -20.58 -11.21
N ALA A 106 5.53 -19.46 -11.27
CA ALA A 106 6.97 -19.39 -11.07
C ALA A 106 7.40 -19.41 -9.59
N TYR A 107 6.46 -19.48 -8.65
CA TYR A 107 6.71 -19.44 -7.20
C TYR A 107 7.53 -18.22 -6.73
N VAL A 108 7.41 -17.09 -7.42
CA VAL A 108 8.09 -15.85 -7.04
C VAL A 108 7.46 -15.28 -5.76
N PRO A 109 8.24 -15.04 -4.70
CA PRO A 109 7.72 -14.38 -3.50
C PRO A 109 7.14 -13.01 -3.83
N CYS A 110 5.96 -12.69 -3.28
CA CYS A 110 5.24 -11.45 -3.55
C CYS A 110 5.05 -10.63 -2.27
N LEU A 111 5.60 -9.42 -2.24
CA LEU A 111 5.41 -8.44 -1.16
C LEU A 111 4.37 -7.40 -1.60
N SER A 112 3.20 -7.37 -0.99
CA SER A 112 2.18 -6.38 -1.35
C SER A 112 2.42 -5.04 -0.66
N LEU A 113 2.53 -3.97 -1.42
CA LEU A 113 2.54 -2.59 -0.97
C LEU A 113 1.17 -1.95 -1.20
N MET A 114 0.14 -2.47 -0.54
CA MET A 114 -1.27 -2.12 -0.72
C MET A 114 -1.89 -1.78 0.64
N ASN A 115 -2.99 -1.03 0.66
CA ASN A 115 -3.80 -0.91 1.88
C ASN A 115 -4.67 -2.17 2.09
N MET A 116 -5.11 -2.77 1.00
CA MET A 116 -5.88 -4.01 1.00
C MET A 116 -4.92 -5.20 0.98
N PRO A 117 -4.85 -6.06 2.01
CA PRO A 117 -3.98 -7.23 2.00
C PRO A 117 -4.44 -8.23 0.93
N PRO A 118 -3.55 -8.90 0.19
CA PRO A 118 -3.92 -9.96 -0.74
C PRO A 118 -4.65 -11.11 -0.04
N LEU A 119 -5.65 -11.73 -0.69
CA LEU A 119 -6.37 -12.86 -0.11
C LEU A 119 -5.47 -14.03 0.33
N PRO A 120 -4.40 -14.42 -0.41
CA PRO A 120 -3.48 -15.44 0.06
C PRO A 120 -2.81 -15.11 1.40
N PHE A 121 -2.50 -13.82 1.63
CA PHE A 121 -1.96 -13.40 2.93
C PHE A 121 -2.98 -13.58 4.06
N LEU A 122 -4.25 -13.21 3.84
CA LEU A 122 -5.32 -13.39 4.84
C LEU A 122 -5.59 -14.86 5.16
N LYS A 123 -5.40 -15.79 4.20
CA LYS A 123 -5.53 -17.25 4.45
C LYS A 123 -4.57 -17.76 5.51
N ARG A 124 -3.51 -17.03 5.82
CA ARG A 124 -2.54 -17.39 6.88
C ARG A 124 -3.04 -17.06 8.29
N ILE A 125 -4.20 -16.40 8.41
CA ILE A 125 -4.82 -16.03 9.69
C ILE A 125 -5.99 -16.98 9.97
N PRO A 126 -5.84 -17.96 10.88
CA PRO A 126 -6.86 -19.00 11.09
C PRO A 126 -8.22 -18.48 11.56
N ALA A 127 -8.25 -17.27 12.18
CA ALA A 127 -9.49 -16.66 12.66
C ALA A 127 -10.37 -16.09 11.53
N ILE A 128 -9.88 -16.04 10.27
CA ILE A 128 -10.61 -15.45 9.15
C ILE A 128 -11.35 -16.51 8.35
N ASP A 129 -12.67 -16.38 8.28
CA ASP A 129 -13.51 -17.09 7.30
C ASP A 129 -13.40 -16.36 5.94
N MET A 130 -12.63 -16.96 5.03
CA MET A 130 -12.32 -16.39 3.73
C MET A 130 -13.58 -16.15 2.87
N ALA A 131 -14.60 -17.00 2.95
CA ALA A 131 -15.81 -16.84 2.17
C ALA A 131 -16.55 -15.52 2.48
N ARG A 132 -16.40 -15.01 3.70
CA ARG A 132 -17.02 -13.76 4.14
C ARG A 132 -16.24 -12.50 3.78
N VAL A 133 -14.94 -12.61 3.50
CA VAL A 133 -14.10 -11.44 3.17
C VAL A 133 -13.95 -11.23 1.68
N GLU A 134 -14.11 -12.26 0.85
CA GLU A 134 -13.99 -12.17 -0.61
C GLU A 134 -14.90 -11.11 -1.23
N ALA A 135 -16.07 -10.86 -0.65
CA ALA A 135 -17.02 -9.85 -1.10
C ALA A 135 -16.49 -8.39 -1.01
N ALA A 136 -15.41 -8.14 -0.24
CA ALA A 136 -14.76 -6.86 -0.18
C ALA A 136 -13.79 -6.62 -1.35
N TYR A 137 -13.43 -7.66 -2.11
CA TYR A 137 -12.50 -7.60 -3.23
C TYR A 137 -13.23 -7.42 -4.55
N ALA A 138 -12.68 -6.59 -5.42
CA ALA A 138 -13.21 -6.41 -6.77
C ALA A 138 -12.99 -7.65 -7.64
N SER A 139 -11.87 -8.34 -7.44
CA SER A 139 -11.46 -9.47 -8.27
C SER A 139 -10.75 -10.57 -7.47
N PRO A 140 -11.48 -11.28 -6.58
CA PRO A 140 -10.87 -12.30 -5.71
C PRO A 140 -10.22 -13.45 -6.50
N TRP A 141 -10.65 -13.69 -7.73
CA TRP A 141 -10.16 -14.76 -8.59
C TRP A 141 -8.67 -14.62 -8.99
N VAL A 142 -8.13 -13.40 -9.03
CA VAL A 142 -6.73 -13.16 -9.39
C VAL A 142 -5.75 -13.75 -8.37
N TRP A 143 -6.20 -14.01 -7.15
CA TRP A 143 -5.40 -14.49 -6.04
C TRP A 143 -5.41 -16.02 -5.86
N GLN A 144 -6.22 -16.75 -6.63
CA GLN A 144 -6.49 -18.18 -6.37
C GLN A 144 -5.28 -19.09 -6.56
N ARG A 145 -4.33 -18.70 -7.44
CA ARG A 145 -3.16 -19.51 -7.79
C ARG A 145 -1.98 -19.34 -6.83
N PHE A 146 -2.01 -18.32 -5.97
CA PHE A 146 -0.88 -18.02 -5.10
C PHE A 146 -0.77 -18.99 -3.92
N ASN A 147 0.48 -19.43 -3.66
CA ASN A 147 0.81 -20.07 -2.41
C ASN A 147 0.79 -19.02 -1.28
N PRO A 148 -0.04 -19.18 -0.22
CA PRO A 148 -0.12 -18.25 0.90
C PRO A 148 1.22 -17.96 1.57
N ASP A 149 2.12 -18.92 1.62
CA ASP A 149 3.42 -18.79 2.29
C ASP A 149 4.41 -17.91 1.49
N LEU A 150 4.17 -17.73 0.18
CA LEU A 150 4.94 -16.86 -0.70
C LEU A 150 4.34 -15.47 -0.88
N VAL A 151 3.26 -15.14 -0.16
CA VAL A 151 2.67 -13.80 -0.20
C VAL A 151 2.79 -13.15 1.17
N SER A 152 3.40 -11.97 1.21
CA SER A 152 3.45 -11.14 2.39
C SER A 152 2.82 -9.77 2.16
N HIS A 153 2.43 -9.12 3.26
CA HIS A 153 1.80 -7.80 3.26
C HIS A 153 2.73 -6.76 3.86
N CYS A 154 2.79 -5.61 3.22
CA CYS A 154 3.57 -4.46 3.67
C CYS A 154 2.69 -3.21 3.66
N SER A 155 2.60 -2.56 4.80
CA SER A 155 1.86 -1.31 4.95
C SER A 155 2.52 -0.18 4.15
N PRO A 156 1.80 0.51 3.25
CA PRO A 156 2.30 1.65 2.48
C PRO A 156 2.25 2.95 3.31
N ASP A 157 3.05 3.03 4.38
CA ASP A 157 3.03 4.15 5.31
C ASP A 157 3.65 5.46 4.77
N PRO A 158 4.75 5.43 3.97
CA PRO A 158 5.26 6.66 3.36
C PRO A 158 4.20 7.30 2.47
N GLN A 159 4.11 8.63 2.49
CA GLN A 159 3.23 9.36 1.60
C GLN A 159 4.02 9.99 0.48
N ALA A 160 3.69 9.64 -0.74
CA ALA A 160 4.27 10.21 -1.94
C ALA A 160 3.18 10.61 -2.94
N MET A 161 3.43 11.69 -3.66
CA MET A 161 2.53 12.21 -4.66
C MET A 161 3.29 12.73 -5.87
N ARG A 162 2.66 12.72 -7.02
CA ARG A 162 3.16 13.47 -8.18
C ARG A 162 2.83 14.94 -7.98
N PRO A 163 3.84 15.85 -8.03
CA PRO A 163 3.54 17.28 -7.99
C PRO A 163 2.72 17.69 -9.21
N PRO A 164 1.78 18.66 -9.08
CA PRO A 164 1.00 19.16 -10.20
C PRO A 164 1.88 19.61 -11.37
N GLY A 165 1.49 19.28 -12.59
CA GLY A 165 2.23 19.64 -13.82
C GLY A 165 3.49 18.82 -14.10
N GLN A 166 3.91 17.91 -13.20
CA GLN A 166 5.09 17.08 -13.41
C GLN A 166 4.80 15.82 -14.24
N LYS A 167 5.84 15.31 -14.92
CA LYS A 167 5.78 14.07 -15.70
C LYS A 167 5.51 12.85 -14.81
N ALA A 168 5.07 11.75 -15.43
CA ALA A 168 4.68 10.51 -14.74
C ALA A 168 5.82 9.84 -13.93
N ASN A 169 7.08 10.15 -14.23
CA ASN A 169 8.27 9.62 -13.58
C ASN A 169 8.78 10.46 -12.39
N VAL A 170 8.05 11.52 -11.98
CA VAL A 170 8.43 12.40 -10.88
C VAL A 170 7.55 12.14 -9.66
N LEU A 171 8.15 11.98 -8.47
CA LEU A 171 7.46 11.82 -7.20
C LEU A 171 8.09 12.66 -6.09
N LEU A 172 7.24 13.22 -5.25
CA LEU A 172 7.60 13.93 -4.02
C LEU A 172 7.14 13.12 -2.81
N VAL A 173 8.07 12.80 -1.91
CA VAL A 173 7.77 12.16 -0.63
C VAL A 173 7.43 13.24 0.40
N GLY A 174 6.14 13.37 0.72
CA GLY A 174 5.63 14.36 1.68
C GLY A 174 5.78 13.90 3.14
N LEU A 175 5.59 12.59 3.41
CA LEU A 175 5.78 12.00 4.73
C LEU A 175 6.70 10.78 4.61
N ALA A 176 7.90 10.91 5.15
CA ALA A 176 8.97 9.92 5.04
C ALA A 176 8.92 8.89 6.19
N THR A 177 7.79 8.18 6.32
CA THR A 177 7.64 7.04 7.25
C THR A 177 8.21 5.77 6.63
N ASN A 178 8.36 4.71 7.43
CA ASN A 178 8.91 3.44 6.98
C ASN A 178 7.83 2.50 6.47
N PHE A 179 8.18 1.68 5.49
CA PHE A 179 7.41 0.51 5.10
C PHE A 179 7.46 -0.54 6.23
N LYS A 180 6.33 -1.14 6.59
CA LYS A 180 6.24 -2.20 7.59
C LYS A 180 5.82 -3.49 6.93
N ALA A 181 6.75 -4.40 6.72
CA ALA A 181 6.51 -5.69 6.09
C ALA A 181 6.32 -6.79 7.13
N ALA A 182 5.28 -7.60 6.97
CA ALA A 182 5.09 -8.84 7.70
C ALA A 182 6.07 -9.92 7.21
N ALA A 183 6.31 -10.94 8.03
CA ALA A 183 7.07 -12.10 7.58
C ALA A 183 6.29 -12.93 6.55
N PHE A 184 7.00 -13.54 5.61
CA PHE A 184 6.46 -14.61 4.75
C PHE A 184 6.19 -15.88 5.57
N GLY A 185 5.38 -16.81 5.04
CA GLY A 185 5.29 -18.17 5.58
C GLY A 185 6.53 -19.00 5.24
N ALA A 186 7.05 -18.87 4.02
CA ALA A 186 8.23 -19.58 3.56
C ALA A 186 9.53 -18.99 4.13
N ALA A 187 10.42 -19.89 4.61
CA ALA A 187 11.69 -19.49 5.22
C ALA A 187 12.62 -18.77 4.24
N ASP A 188 12.76 -19.29 3.02
CA ASP A 188 13.64 -18.73 2.00
C ASP A 188 13.19 -17.31 1.58
N ALA A 189 11.87 -17.08 1.47
CA ALA A 189 11.34 -15.75 1.19
C ALA A 189 11.62 -14.76 2.35
N ASN A 190 11.69 -15.23 3.60
CA ASN A 190 12.11 -14.39 4.72
C ASN A 190 13.60 -14.06 4.70
N VAL A 191 14.45 -14.95 4.18
CA VAL A 191 15.88 -14.62 3.96
C VAL A 191 16.00 -13.47 2.95
N LEU A 192 15.33 -13.56 1.79
CA LEU A 192 15.30 -12.49 0.81
C LEU A 192 14.81 -11.16 1.39
N LEU A 193 13.73 -11.19 2.17
CA LEU A 193 13.18 -9.99 2.82
C LEU A 193 14.16 -9.40 3.84
N SER A 194 14.93 -10.25 4.55
CA SER A 194 15.97 -9.83 5.50
C SER A 194 17.09 -9.09 4.77
N GLU A 195 17.66 -9.73 3.75
CA GLU A 195 18.74 -9.17 2.94
C GLU A 195 18.33 -7.82 2.31
N LEU A 196 17.11 -7.74 1.77
CA LEU A 196 16.59 -6.49 1.21
C LEU A 196 16.43 -5.40 2.29
N SER A 197 15.90 -5.73 3.46
CA SER A 197 15.73 -4.78 4.56
C SER A 197 17.09 -4.27 5.07
N GLU A 198 18.05 -5.17 5.25
CA GLU A 198 19.40 -4.85 5.73
C GLU A 198 20.17 -3.99 4.71
N SER A 199 20.10 -4.33 3.43
CA SER A 199 20.75 -3.55 2.37
C SER A 199 20.17 -2.12 2.27
N ILE A 200 18.84 -1.96 2.37
CA ILE A 200 18.19 -0.66 2.40
C ILE A 200 18.59 0.16 3.64
N ASP A 201 18.80 -0.47 4.77
CA ASP A 201 19.23 0.20 6.02
C ASP A 201 20.66 0.79 5.92
N THR A 202 21.51 0.24 5.07
CA THR A 202 22.88 0.75 4.86
C THR A 202 22.94 1.99 3.97
N VAL A 203 21.84 2.31 3.25
CA VAL A 203 21.83 3.42 2.28
C VAL A 203 22.10 4.76 2.95
N ARG A 204 23.06 5.50 2.38
CA ARG A 204 23.43 6.85 2.80
C ARG A 204 23.45 7.82 1.63
N ALA A 205 23.12 9.08 1.89
CA ALA A 205 23.28 10.18 0.95
C ALA A 205 23.98 11.33 1.68
N ILE A 206 25.07 11.85 1.11
CA ILE A 206 25.92 12.88 1.76
C ILE A 206 26.30 12.53 3.22
N GLY A 207 26.60 11.26 3.49
CA GLY A 207 26.96 10.75 4.81
C GLY A 207 25.81 10.58 5.80
N GLN A 208 24.56 10.87 5.41
CA GLN A 208 23.37 10.76 6.25
C GLN A 208 22.48 9.59 5.83
N GLU A 209 21.66 9.11 6.77
CA GLU A 209 20.63 8.12 6.48
C GLU A 209 19.58 8.69 5.53
N VAL A 210 19.15 7.87 4.55
CA VAL A 210 18.02 8.21 3.69
C VAL A 210 16.75 7.67 4.33
N PRO A 211 15.78 8.53 4.66
CA PRO A 211 14.49 8.11 5.23
C PRO A 211 13.76 7.12 4.32
N VAL A 212 12.63 6.60 4.80
CA VAL A 212 11.81 5.59 4.11
C VAL A 212 12.55 4.24 4.03
N LYS A 213 12.65 3.57 5.16
CA LYS A 213 13.26 2.24 5.28
C LYS A 213 12.21 1.14 5.18
N LEU A 214 12.67 -0.08 4.86
CA LEU A 214 11.88 -1.30 4.96
C LEU A 214 12.08 -1.91 6.35
N ARG A 215 11.01 -1.95 7.16
CA ARG A 215 11.02 -2.53 8.49
C ARG A 215 10.32 -3.89 8.47
N ARG A 216 11.09 -4.93 8.73
CA ARG A 216 10.60 -6.31 8.81
C ARG A 216 10.06 -6.60 10.21
N HIS A 217 8.85 -7.14 10.27
CA HIS A 217 8.18 -7.58 11.50
C HIS A 217 7.97 -9.09 11.47
N ARG A 218 8.16 -9.74 12.63
CA ARG A 218 7.83 -11.18 12.79
C ARG A 218 6.32 -11.39 12.80
N SER A 219 5.58 -10.47 13.39
CA SER A 219 4.12 -10.49 13.41
C SER A 219 3.54 -10.24 12.03
N ILE A 220 2.58 -11.08 11.63
CA ILE A 220 1.80 -10.88 10.40
C ILE A 220 0.76 -9.76 10.56
N PHE A 221 0.52 -9.27 11.78
CA PHE A 221 -0.46 -8.23 12.08
C PHE A 221 0.13 -6.82 12.06
N ALA A 222 1.45 -6.64 12.12
CA ALA A 222 2.08 -5.33 12.17
C ALA A 222 1.66 -4.37 11.03
N PRO A 223 1.45 -4.81 9.76
CA PRO A 223 0.92 -3.93 8.71
C PRO A 223 -0.53 -3.47 8.95
N PHE A 224 -1.33 -4.22 9.73
CA PHE A 224 -2.73 -3.90 10.00
C PHE A 224 -2.91 -2.70 10.94
N ALA A 225 -1.85 -2.23 11.61
CA ALA A 225 -1.86 -0.93 12.30
C ALA A 225 -2.36 0.22 11.40
N LYS A 226 -2.19 0.09 10.09
CA LYS A 226 -2.69 1.06 9.09
C LYS A 226 -4.22 1.11 9.04
N TRP A 227 -4.91 0.04 9.34
CA TRP A 227 -6.37 -0.05 9.24
C TRP A 227 -7.08 0.97 10.14
N SER A 228 -6.62 1.14 11.39
CA SER A 228 -7.16 2.15 12.29
C SER A 228 -7.02 3.57 11.70
N MET A 229 -5.87 3.87 11.07
CA MET A 229 -5.63 5.16 10.40
C MET A 229 -6.52 5.33 9.17
N LEU A 230 -6.74 4.26 8.40
CA LEU A 230 -7.60 4.30 7.22
C LEU A 230 -9.06 4.55 7.61
N MET A 231 -9.55 3.85 8.64
CA MET A 231 -10.94 4.01 9.08
C MET A 231 -11.19 5.35 9.75
N ALA A 232 -10.38 5.75 10.73
CA ALA A 232 -10.55 6.99 11.47
C ALA A 232 -10.23 8.26 10.66
N GLY A 233 -9.40 8.14 9.62
CA GLY A 233 -9.00 9.23 8.74
C GLY A 233 -9.53 9.07 7.32
N ASN A 234 -8.91 8.18 6.52
CA ASN A 234 -9.11 8.18 5.08
C ASN A 234 -10.56 7.96 4.62
N TYR A 235 -11.28 6.98 5.19
CA TYR A 235 -12.65 6.70 4.80
C TYR A 235 -13.66 7.68 5.41
N ARG A 236 -13.37 8.25 6.59
CA ARG A 236 -14.19 9.35 7.16
C ARG A 236 -14.08 10.64 6.36
N CYS A 237 -13.05 10.80 5.53
CA CYS A 237 -12.95 11.93 4.61
C CYS A 237 -13.95 11.85 3.43
N VAL A 238 -14.58 10.72 3.20
CA VAL A 238 -15.69 10.60 2.26
C VAL A 238 -16.94 11.16 2.92
N THR A 239 -17.55 12.19 2.32
CA THR A 239 -18.77 12.83 2.80
C THR A 239 -19.87 12.78 1.74
N THR A 240 -21.06 13.24 2.09
CA THR A 240 -22.18 13.38 1.14
C THR A 240 -21.89 14.41 0.05
N ASP A 241 -21.11 15.42 0.39
CA ASP A 241 -20.77 16.56 -0.46
C ASP A 241 -19.32 16.47 -0.95
N ALA A 242 -18.50 17.45 -0.66
CA ALA A 242 -17.08 17.47 -1.00
C ALA A 242 -16.22 16.71 0.03
N PRO A 243 -15.13 16.06 -0.38
CA PRO A 243 -14.25 15.36 0.56
C PRO A 243 -13.54 16.35 1.49
N ILE A 244 -13.37 15.95 2.74
CA ILE A 244 -12.64 16.73 3.76
C ILE A 244 -11.18 16.23 3.90
N SER A 245 -10.34 17.03 4.56
CA SER A 245 -8.97 16.63 4.86
C SER A 245 -8.91 15.58 5.98
N ILE A 246 -7.78 14.84 6.08
CA ILE A 246 -7.58 13.93 7.21
C ILE A 246 -7.48 14.72 8.53
N HIS A 247 -6.89 15.92 8.50
CA HIS A 247 -6.87 16.83 9.64
C HIS A 247 -8.30 17.06 10.15
N ASP A 248 -9.21 17.52 9.29
CA ASP A 248 -10.58 17.84 9.68
C ASP A 248 -11.34 16.59 10.13
N ALA A 249 -11.19 15.46 9.42
CA ALA A 249 -11.81 14.21 9.83
C ALA A 249 -11.40 13.74 11.23
N VAL A 250 -10.17 14.05 11.67
CA VAL A 250 -9.66 13.66 12.99
C VAL A 250 -10.01 14.70 14.06
N TYR A 251 -9.88 15.99 13.75
CA TYR A 251 -9.94 17.05 14.76
C TYR A 251 -11.30 17.68 14.95
N ASP A 252 -12.19 17.71 13.96
CA ASP A 252 -13.55 18.24 14.10
C ASP A 252 -14.44 17.36 14.99
N ALA A 253 -14.10 16.04 15.09
CA ALA A 253 -14.80 15.10 15.96
C ALA A 253 -13.79 14.08 16.54
N GLN A 254 -12.87 14.55 17.36
CA GLN A 254 -11.71 13.77 17.82
C GLN A 254 -12.11 12.56 18.65
N ASP A 255 -13.13 12.66 19.50
CA ASP A 255 -13.61 11.52 20.31
C ASP A 255 -14.15 10.40 19.41
N LEU A 256 -14.97 10.74 18.41
CA LEU A 256 -15.48 9.77 17.44
C LEU A 256 -14.35 9.18 16.57
N ALA A 257 -13.35 10.00 16.20
CA ALA A 257 -12.17 9.50 15.49
C ALA A 257 -11.39 8.48 16.32
N ARG A 258 -11.24 8.73 17.63
CA ARG A 258 -10.62 7.82 18.59
C ARG A 258 -11.43 6.53 18.73
N GLU A 259 -12.74 6.63 18.92
CA GLU A 259 -13.61 5.44 19.01
C GLU A 259 -13.46 4.52 17.80
N VAL A 260 -13.54 5.06 16.58
CA VAL A 260 -13.34 4.28 15.33
C VAL A 260 -11.94 3.69 15.24
N TYR A 261 -10.93 4.46 15.67
CA TYR A 261 -9.55 4.01 15.69
C TYR A 261 -9.35 2.81 16.61
N ASP A 262 -9.84 2.91 17.84
CA ASP A 262 -9.66 1.93 18.90
C ASP A 262 -10.46 0.64 18.60
N VAL A 263 -11.71 0.77 18.12
CA VAL A 263 -12.52 -0.38 17.68
C VAL A 263 -11.87 -1.11 16.51
N THR A 264 -11.28 -0.38 15.56
CA THR A 264 -10.53 -1.01 14.46
C THR A 264 -9.30 -1.75 14.99
N GLY A 265 -8.59 -1.20 15.97
CA GLY A 265 -7.50 -1.86 16.67
C GLY A 265 -7.96 -3.13 17.41
N GLU A 266 -9.13 -3.10 18.07
CA GLU A 266 -9.72 -4.27 18.73
C GLU A 266 -9.97 -5.42 17.73
N ILE A 267 -10.44 -5.12 16.51
CA ILE A 267 -10.60 -6.14 15.46
C ILE A 267 -9.27 -6.84 15.19
N VAL A 268 -8.16 -6.09 15.06
CA VAL A 268 -6.83 -6.68 14.84
C VAL A 268 -6.41 -7.57 16.01
N LEU A 269 -6.65 -7.14 17.26
CA LEU A 269 -6.36 -7.95 18.46
C LEU A 269 -7.17 -9.24 18.49
N ARG A 270 -8.46 -9.19 18.14
CA ARG A 270 -9.34 -10.38 18.08
C ARG A 270 -8.94 -11.35 16.98
N LEU A 271 -8.33 -10.87 15.90
CA LEU A 271 -7.78 -11.72 14.85
C LEU A 271 -6.49 -12.44 15.25
N GLY A 272 -5.87 -12.07 16.38
CA GLY A 272 -4.65 -12.68 16.92
C GLY A 272 -3.45 -11.73 16.97
N GLY A 273 -3.62 -10.45 16.65
CA GLY A 273 -2.60 -9.43 16.85
C GLY A 273 -2.36 -9.09 18.32
N THR A 274 -1.33 -8.32 18.59
CA THR A 274 -0.97 -7.85 19.93
C THR A 274 -0.94 -6.32 19.98
N CYS A 275 -0.88 -5.74 21.17
CA CYS A 275 -0.76 -4.29 21.34
C CYS A 275 0.52 -3.73 20.67
N ASP A 276 1.58 -4.54 20.60
CA ASP A 276 2.85 -4.15 19.93
C ASP A 276 2.70 -4.02 18.39
N ASP A 277 1.67 -4.64 17.82
CA ASP A 277 1.36 -4.52 16.40
C ASP A 277 0.63 -3.22 16.06
N LEU A 278 0.08 -2.53 17.06
CA LEU A 278 -0.74 -1.34 16.88
C LEU A 278 0.07 -0.05 17.05
N VAL A 279 -0.50 1.05 16.58
CA VAL A 279 0.04 2.40 16.79
C VAL A 279 -0.93 3.15 17.70
N PRO A 280 -0.48 3.80 18.79
CA PRO A 280 -1.36 4.60 19.63
C PRO A 280 -2.05 5.75 18.86
N PHE A 281 -3.31 6.03 19.18
CA PHE A 281 -4.08 7.10 18.53
C PHE A 281 -3.38 8.46 18.59
N GLU A 282 -2.74 8.80 19.70
CA GLU A 282 -2.05 10.07 19.90
C GLU A 282 -0.92 10.27 18.86
N LYS A 283 -0.21 9.20 18.54
CA LYS A 283 0.85 9.24 17.51
C LYS A 283 0.26 9.50 16.12
N TYR A 284 -0.87 8.86 15.82
CA TYR A 284 -1.60 9.09 14.57
C TYR A 284 -2.19 10.49 14.51
N ALA A 285 -2.88 10.94 15.55
CA ALA A 285 -3.46 12.28 15.63
C ALA A 285 -2.39 13.36 15.42
N LYS A 286 -1.22 13.23 16.08
CA LYS A 286 -0.09 14.12 15.84
C LYS A 286 0.37 14.17 14.38
N ALA A 287 0.40 13.04 13.69
CA ALA A 287 0.73 13.00 12.26
C ALA A 287 -0.38 13.64 11.41
N ALA A 288 -1.65 13.51 11.80
CA ALA A 288 -2.80 14.07 11.10
C ALA A 288 -2.78 15.60 11.05
N LEU A 289 -2.12 16.29 11.99
CA LEU A 289 -1.95 17.76 11.98
C LEU A 289 -1.38 18.30 10.66
N CYS A 290 -0.54 17.53 9.99
CA CYS A 290 0.09 17.92 8.73
C CYS A 290 -0.66 17.43 7.49
N LEU A 291 -1.79 16.72 7.65
CA LEU A 291 -2.51 16.08 6.55
C LEU A 291 -3.73 16.92 6.10
N ASN A 292 -3.46 18.12 5.59
CA ASN A 292 -4.45 19.13 5.23
C ASN A 292 -5.10 18.93 3.85
N LYS A 293 -5.03 17.71 3.27
CA LYS A 293 -5.63 17.38 1.98
C LYS A 293 -6.48 16.12 2.09
N PRO A 294 -7.56 16.00 1.32
CA PRO A 294 -8.31 14.77 1.24
C PRO A 294 -7.41 13.60 0.76
N PRO A 295 -7.55 12.40 1.33
CA PRO A 295 -6.80 11.22 0.91
C PRO A 295 -7.23 10.75 -0.48
N SER A 296 -6.41 9.89 -1.09
CA SER A 296 -6.61 9.41 -2.46
C SER A 296 -7.97 8.73 -2.66
N VAL A 297 -8.44 7.95 -1.70
CA VAL A 297 -9.74 7.25 -1.80
C VAL A 297 -10.90 8.26 -1.84
N ALA A 298 -10.89 9.28 -0.98
CA ALA A 298 -11.95 10.29 -0.94
C ALA A 298 -11.96 11.15 -2.22
N ARG A 299 -10.78 11.53 -2.70
CA ARG A 299 -10.65 12.26 -3.98
C ARG A 299 -11.12 11.42 -5.17
N ALA A 300 -10.69 10.16 -5.26
CA ALA A 300 -11.10 9.28 -6.36
C ALA A 300 -12.64 9.11 -6.41
N ILE A 301 -13.27 8.91 -5.26
CA ILE A 301 -14.74 8.82 -5.17
C ILE A 301 -15.40 10.13 -5.59
N ASP A 302 -14.85 11.27 -5.19
CA ASP A 302 -15.39 12.58 -5.53
C ASP A 302 -15.22 12.90 -7.03
N GLU A 303 -14.10 12.50 -7.63
CA GLU A 303 -13.80 12.59 -9.05
C GLU A 303 -14.62 11.60 -9.92
N GLY A 304 -15.49 10.81 -9.31
CA GLY A 304 -16.42 9.91 -10.02
C GLY A 304 -15.91 8.49 -10.22
N ALA A 305 -14.88 8.05 -9.50
CA ALA A 305 -14.41 6.67 -9.61
C ALA A 305 -15.54 5.67 -9.29
N PRO A 306 -15.87 4.73 -10.21
CA PRO A 306 -16.91 3.72 -9.99
C PRO A 306 -16.43 2.55 -9.14
N ILE A 307 -15.14 2.46 -8.86
CA ILE A 307 -14.53 1.40 -8.06
C ILE A 307 -13.27 1.92 -7.34
N VAL A 308 -13.09 1.55 -6.09
CA VAL A 308 -11.91 1.83 -5.26
C VAL A 308 -11.59 0.61 -4.39
N GLU A 309 -10.42 0.60 -3.75
CA GLU A 309 -10.13 -0.38 -2.68
C GLU A 309 -11.14 -0.26 -1.55
N ARG A 310 -11.64 -1.40 -1.07
CA ARG A 310 -12.70 -1.48 -0.05
C ARG A 310 -12.17 -2.05 1.27
N VAL A 311 -11.12 -1.43 1.80
CA VAL A 311 -10.59 -1.78 3.13
C VAL A 311 -11.64 -1.55 4.22
N ASP A 312 -12.49 -0.56 4.07
CA ASP A 312 -13.65 -0.30 4.94
C ASP A 312 -14.60 -1.51 5.04
N ARG A 313 -14.99 -2.08 3.89
CA ARG A 313 -15.81 -3.31 3.85
C ARG A 313 -15.09 -4.52 4.43
N LEU A 314 -13.79 -4.66 4.14
CA LEU A 314 -12.98 -5.73 4.71
C LEU A 314 -12.98 -5.66 6.24
N ILE A 315 -12.69 -4.49 6.80
CA ILE A 315 -12.65 -4.26 8.26
C ILE A 315 -14.03 -4.50 8.89
N GLN A 316 -15.11 -3.99 8.29
CA GLN A 316 -16.48 -4.26 8.75
C GLN A 316 -16.78 -5.77 8.76
N GLY A 317 -16.44 -6.48 7.67
CA GLY A 317 -16.66 -7.92 7.55
C GLY A 317 -15.88 -8.74 8.58
N LEU A 318 -14.61 -8.39 8.78
CA LEU A 318 -13.75 -9.01 9.79
C LEU A 318 -14.25 -8.73 11.21
N GLY A 319 -14.66 -7.49 11.49
CA GLY A 319 -15.24 -7.12 12.78
C GLY A 319 -16.47 -7.97 13.13
N ARG A 320 -17.38 -8.13 12.16
CA ARG A 320 -18.56 -8.99 12.33
C ARG A 320 -18.19 -10.47 12.59
N GLN A 321 -17.10 -10.98 12.00
CA GLN A 321 -16.62 -12.35 12.23
C GLN A 321 -16.09 -12.55 13.66
N VAL A 322 -15.40 -11.55 14.22
CA VAL A 322 -14.81 -11.62 15.56
C VAL A 322 -15.71 -11.01 16.64
N GLY A 323 -16.94 -10.64 16.32
CA GLY A 323 -17.92 -10.11 17.26
C GLY A 323 -17.68 -8.65 17.69
N VAL A 324 -16.98 -7.87 16.87
CA VAL A 324 -16.73 -6.44 17.07
C VAL A 324 -17.47 -5.64 16.02
N THR A 325 -18.44 -4.82 16.43
CA THR A 325 -19.23 -3.97 15.53
C THR A 325 -19.30 -2.54 16.07
N HIS A 326 -19.43 -1.57 15.18
CA HIS A 326 -19.55 -0.16 15.58
C HIS A 326 -20.37 0.61 14.54
N GLY A 327 -21.38 1.37 14.99
CA GLY A 327 -22.31 2.09 14.12
C GLY A 327 -21.64 3.07 13.16
N GLU A 328 -20.55 3.72 13.57
CA GLU A 328 -19.83 4.62 12.68
C GLU A 328 -19.06 3.87 11.56
N ILE A 329 -18.54 2.65 11.82
CA ILE A 329 -17.95 1.81 10.76
C ILE A 329 -19.04 1.45 9.75
N ASP A 330 -20.22 1.04 10.20
CA ASP A 330 -21.34 0.74 9.29
C ASP A 330 -21.73 1.98 8.47
N ARG A 331 -21.85 3.16 9.11
CA ARG A 331 -22.16 4.43 8.44
C ARG A 331 -21.11 4.79 7.37
N ILE A 332 -19.82 4.61 7.66
CA ILE A 332 -18.74 4.87 6.70
C ILE A 332 -18.91 3.96 5.47
N VAL A 333 -19.11 2.67 5.68
CA VAL A 333 -19.27 1.69 4.59
C VAL A 333 -20.49 2.02 3.73
N ASP A 334 -21.64 2.31 4.36
CA ASP A 334 -22.88 2.66 3.66
C ASP A 334 -22.71 3.93 2.81
N LEU A 335 -22.02 4.94 3.33
CA LEU A 335 -21.75 6.17 2.61
C LEU A 335 -20.84 5.94 1.39
N VAL A 336 -19.77 5.18 1.56
CA VAL A 336 -18.86 4.81 0.46
C VAL A 336 -19.61 4.02 -0.60
N ASP A 337 -20.45 3.08 -0.21
CA ASP A 337 -21.29 2.28 -1.10
C ASP A 337 -22.25 3.15 -1.91
N HIS A 338 -22.94 4.07 -1.24
CA HIS A 338 -23.84 5.01 -1.89
C HIS A 338 -23.12 5.89 -2.93
N ARG A 339 -21.96 6.43 -2.57
CA ARG A 339 -21.16 7.28 -3.47
C ARG A 339 -20.67 6.49 -4.69
N ILE A 340 -20.17 5.26 -4.50
CA ILE A 340 -19.70 4.39 -5.59
C ILE A 340 -20.87 4.00 -6.50
N ALA A 341 -22.02 3.59 -5.94
CA ALA A 341 -23.21 3.25 -6.73
C ALA A 341 -23.66 4.43 -7.61
N ARG A 342 -23.66 5.65 -7.06
CA ARG A 342 -23.98 6.87 -7.81
C ARG A 342 -22.98 7.13 -8.95
N ASN A 343 -21.69 6.90 -8.71
CA ASN A 343 -20.66 7.06 -9.73
C ASN A 343 -20.79 6.01 -10.84
N SER A 344 -21.06 4.75 -10.48
CA SER A 344 -21.27 3.67 -11.45
C SER A 344 -22.49 3.95 -12.35
N ALA A 345 -23.59 4.45 -11.79
CA ALA A 345 -24.79 4.82 -12.56
C ALA A 345 -24.57 6.00 -13.52
N ARG A 346 -23.56 6.84 -13.26
CA ARG A 346 -23.18 7.95 -14.17
C ARG A 346 -22.21 7.54 -15.28
N ALA A 347 -21.47 6.44 -15.06
CA ALA A 347 -20.49 5.92 -16.01
C ALA A 347 -21.12 4.92 -17.01
N ALA A 348 -22.30 4.37 -16.71
CA ALA A 348 -23.10 3.48 -17.55
C ALA A 348 -23.97 4.27 -18.53
#